data_cbf657441af40fb7d445b5aee32efd8b
#
_entry.id   cbf657441af40fb7d445b5aee32efd8b
#
_cell.length_a   1.000
_cell.length_b   1.000
_cell.length_c   1.000
_cell.angle_alpha   90.00
_cell.angle_beta   90.00
_cell.angle_gamma   90.00
#
_symmetry.space_group_name_H-M   'P 1'
#
loop_
_entity.id
_entity.type
_entity.pdbx_description
1 polymer ?
#
loop_
_entity_poly.entity_id
_entity_poly.type
_entity_poly.pdbx_seq_one_letter_code
_entity_poly.pdbx_strand_id
1 'polypeptide(L)'
;MDASERPYNFVPKSHQCLRHVAGYDAFVRERFERCLDLYLCPRKLKRRLNIDPETLVPRLPRPSELKPYPNALCLQYLGHTGPVRSVAISPDGQYLASCGEDGTVRLWELDNGLCRHVWHLGTSGSGSRGSSGSHAPETAVAVTQVIWNPDPAHGMLVAVAHDSVYFLVTGTSDADGAELVDSQLAALELQAQRQEEDEDQENYDDVSGSEDKDEKYKSAKRKTPYCWQNCVERGTNSIKKHDSLVGPRLKLVMKAPVTNVAWHYKGDYLAVLAPELGAQAVSIHQVSKAKTQFPFSKSPGNVQALTFHPSRPFLFVITQQHVKVFHLVEQRMVKKLMSGCKWLSSVDIHPSGDHVIVGSYDRRVVWFDLDLSSTPYKTLKFHEKAVRSLQYHRRYSLMASASDDGNIHIFHCMVYK
;
A
#
# COMPACT_ATOMS: atom_id res chain seq x y z
N MET A 1 75.90 45.91 41.18
CA MET A 1 75.55 46.41 39.84
C MET A 1 74.91 47.74 39.97
N ASP A 2 75.55 48.81 39.47
CA ASP A 2 75.01 50.10 39.46
C ASP A 2 73.79 50.30 38.55
N ALA A 3 72.95 51.26 38.85
CA ALA A 3 71.68 51.41 38.12
C ALA A 3 71.87 51.70 36.63
N SER A 4 73.04 52.18 36.21
CA SER A 4 73.42 52.43 34.80
C SER A 4 73.80 51.21 33.98
N GLU A 5 74.10 50.09 34.63
CA GLU A 5 74.51 48.85 33.96
C GLU A 5 73.38 47.82 33.82
N ARG A 6 72.18 48.19 34.18
CA ARG A 6 71.05 47.26 34.15
C ARG A 6 70.34 47.26 32.77
N PRO A 7 70.20 46.15 32.13
CA PRO A 7 69.46 46.11 30.87
C PRO A 7 67.96 46.31 31.02
N TYR A 8 67.44 46.32 32.25
CA TYR A 8 66.01 46.50 32.56
C TYR A 8 65.75 47.58 33.61
N ASN A 9 64.65 48.31 33.53
CA ASN A 9 64.24 49.36 34.46
C ASN A 9 63.77 48.86 35.85
N PHE A 10 63.92 47.60 36.13
CA PHE A 10 63.51 46.98 37.38
C PHE A 10 64.57 46.00 37.91
N VAL A 11 64.55 45.80 39.21
CA VAL A 11 65.40 44.83 39.89
C VAL A 11 64.62 43.50 39.96
N PRO A 12 65.10 42.44 39.34
CA PRO A 12 64.43 41.13 39.46
C PRO A 12 64.52 40.67 40.93
N LYS A 13 63.41 40.38 41.53
CA LYS A 13 63.26 39.79 42.85
C LYS A 13 62.73 38.38 42.73
N SER A 14 63.28 37.48 43.51
CA SER A 14 62.70 36.14 43.60
C SER A 14 61.57 36.17 44.67
N HIS A 15 60.42 35.59 44.32
CA HIS A 15 59.27 35.42 45.20
C HIS A 15 59.08 33.97 45.53
N GLN A 16 58.75 33.63 46.78
CA GLN A 16 58.50 32.24 47.19
C GLN A 16 57.29 31.64 46.56
N CYS A 17 56.31 32.44 46.21
CA CYS A 17 55.14 32.00 45.48
C CYS A 17 54.61 33.13 44.58
N LEU A 18 53.85 32.78 43.58
CA LEU A 18 53.30 33.67 42.58
C LEU A 18 52.40 34.77 43.14
N ARG A 19 51.76 34.55 44.32
CA ARG A 19 50.92 35.54 45.01
C ARG A 19 51.66 36.72 45.55
N HIS A 20 52.97 36.65 45.74
CA HIS A 20 53.84 37.77 46.24
C HIS A 20 54.37 38.58 45.09
N VAL A 21 54.10 38.27 43.86
CA VAL A 21 54.57 39.11 42.72
C VAL A 21 53.65 40.31 42.58
N ALA A 22 54.23 41.48 42.53
CA ALA A 22 53.47 42.76 42.39
C ALA A 22 52.66 42.76 41.10
N GLY A 23 51.35 43.08 41.15
CA GLY A 23 50.43 43.04 40.02
C GLY A 23 49.90 41.65 39.69
N TYR A 24 50.26 40.61 40.46
CA TYR A 24 49.89 39.25 40.19
C TYR A 24 48.39 38.97 40.37
N ASP A 25 47.69 39.77 41.18
CA ASP A 25 46.25 39.60 41.40
C ASP A 25 45.46 39.78 40.10
N ALA A 26 45.87 40.72 39.24
CA ALA A 26 45.27 40.87 37.92
C ALA A 26 45.56 39.65 37.03
N PHE A 27 46.80 39.12 37.09
CA PHE A 27 47.16 37.91 36.35
C PHE A 27 46.46 36.64 36.87
N VAL A 28 46.24 36.55 38.19
CA VAL A 28 45.48 35.43 38.76
C VAL A 28 44.05 35.42 38.26
N ARG A 29 43.42 36.59 38.25
CA ARG A 29 42.06 36.74 37.74
C ARG A 29 41.98 36.38 36.26
N GLU A 30 42.84 36.96 35.42
CA GLU A 30 42.90 36.67 33.99
C GLU A 30 43.13 35.17 33.73
N ARG A 31 44.05 34.55 34.45
CA ARG A 31 44.36 33.13 34.32
C ARG A 31 43.19 32.27 34.75
N PHE A 32 42.47 32.65 35.80
CA PHE A 32 41.27 31.96 36.24
C PHE A 32 40.16 32.07 35.20
N GLU A 33 39.90 33.26 34.69
CA GLU A 33 38.89 33.48 33.64
C GLU A 33 39.25 32.67 32.37
N ARG A 34 40.51 32.68 31.95
CA ARG A 34 40.99 31.91 30.82
C ARG A 34 40.86 30.39 31.05
N CYS A 35 41.13 29.90 32.24
CA CYS A 35 40.94 28.48 32.60
C CYS A 35 39.45 28.16 32.65
N LEU A 36 38.61 29.01 33.13
CA LEU A 36 37.16 28.86 33.17
C LEU A 36 36.58 28.79 31.74
N ASP A 37 37.02 29.69 30.86
CA ASP A 37 36.64 29.69 29.45
C ASP A 37 37.04 28.40 28.75
N LEU A 38 38.24 27.89 29.03
CA LEU A 38 38.71 26.60 28.52
C LEU A 38 37.90 25.39 29.06
N TYR A 39 37.39 25.52 30.28
CA TYR A 39 36.60 24.49 30.93
C TYR A 39 35.16 24.49 30.42
N LEU A 40 34.59 25.65 30.22
CA LEU A 40 33.20 25.85 29.72
C LEU A 40 33.11 25.79 28.19
N CYS A 41 34.24 25.96 27.49
CA CYS A 41 34.28 25.90 26.04
C CYS A 41 33.83 24.55 25.56
N PRO A 42 32.80 24.45 24.68
CA PRO A 42 32.35 23.20 24.12
C PRO A 42 33.49 22.54 23.35
N ARG A 43 34.00 21.44 23.88
CA ARG A 43 35.06 20.64 23.24
C ARG A 43 34.50 19.92 22.06
N LYS A 44 34.60 20.48 20.88
CA LYS A 44 34.44 19.73 19.65
C LYS A 44 35.65 18.80 19.52
N LEU A 45 35.44 17.55 19.91
CA LEU A 45 36.36 16.48 19.54
C LEU A 45 36.37 16.43 18.02
N LYS A 46 37.37 17.04 17.39
CA LYS A 46 37.72 16.72 16.01
C LYS A 46 38.20 15.29 16.03
N ARG A 47 37.27 14.33 15.91
CA ARG A 47 37.62 12.97 15.56
C ARG A 47 38.24 13.06 14.17
N ARG A 48 39.54 13.09 14.08
CA ARG A 48 40.21 12.73 12.83
C ARG A 48 39.92 11.24 12.65
N LEU A 49 38.92 10.97 11.84
CA LEU A 49 38.70 9.64 11.35
C LEU A 49 39.93 9.31 10.47
N ASN A 50 40.82 8.49 10.99
CA ASN A 50 41.91 7.86 10.19
C ASN A 50 41.26 6.79 9.30
N ILE A 51 40.24 7.18 8.55
CA ILE A 51 39.56 6.31 7.59
C ILE A 51 39.90 6.91 6.23
N ASP A 52 40.44 6.10 5.35
CA ASP A 52 40.64 6.50 3.96
C ASP A 52 39.28 6.91 3.37
N PRO A 53 39.21 8.11 2.74
CA PRO A 53 37.95 8.60 2.17
C PRO A 53 37.35 7.62 1.14
N GLU A 54 38.13 6.80 0.51
CA GLU A 54 37.69 5.75 -0.42
C GLU A 54 36.94 4.62 0.26
N THR A 55 37.17 4.36 1.56
CA THR A 55 36.42 3.34 2.31
C THR A 55 35.02 3.84 2.73
N LEU A 56 34.80 5.15 2.73
CA LEU A 56 33.50 5.78 3.01
C LEU A 56 32.59 5.83 1.77
N VAL A 57 33.15 5.63 0.59
CA VAL A 57 32.36 5.52 -0.64
C VAL A 57 31.69 4.16 -0.63
N PRO A 58 30.36 4.08 -0.67
CA PRO A 58 29.67 2.80 -0.74
C PRO A 58 30.12 2.07 -2.01
N ARG A 59 30.76 0.93 -1.83
CA ARG A 59 31.17 0.08 -2.95
C ARG A 59 29.91 -0.54 -3.55
N LEU A 60 29.77 -0.43 -4.87
CA LEU A 60 28.73 -1.16 -5.56
C LEU A 60 28.93 -2.66 -5.33
N PRO A 61 27.92 -3.40 -4.89
CA PRO A 61 28.02 -4.83 -4.68
C PRO A 61 28.35 -5.51 -6.02
N ARG A 62 29.20 -6.53 -5.96
CA ARG A 62 29.52 -7.32 -7.16
C ARG A 62 28.28 -8.10 -7.59
N PRO A 63 28.08 -8.37 -8.90
CA PRO A 63 26.92 -9.15 -9.37
C PRO A 63 26.74 -10.50 -8.67
N SER A 64 27.83 -11.13 -8.22
CA SER A 64 27.81 -12.37 -7.45
C SER A 64 27.28 -12.21 -6.01
N GLU A 65 27.35 -11.01 -5.45
CA GLU A 65 26.85 -10.67 -4.12
C GLU A 65 25.38 -10.27 -4.15
N LEU A 66 24.84 -9.98 -5.34
CA LEU A 66 23.44 -9.63 -5.58
C LEU A 66 22.53 -10.86 -5.70
N LYS A 67 22.80 -11.90 -4.94
CA LYS A 67 21.86 -12.99 -4.71
C LYS A 67 20.75 -12.46 -3.80
N PRO A 68 19.51 -12.51 -4.13
CA PRO A 68 18.72 -13.35 -5.05
C PRO A 68 18.30 -12.64 -6.37
N TYR A 69 19.17 -11.92 -7.02
CA TYR A 69 18.84 -11.23 -8.25
C TYR A 69 18.45 -12.24 -9.35
N PRO A 70 17.29 -12.06 -10.02
CA PRO A 70 16.86 -13.00 -11.05
C PRO A 70 17.76 -12.94 -12.27
N ASN A 71 18.26 -14.11 -12.72
CA ASN A 71 19.18 -14.24 -13.84
C ASN A 71 18.73 -15.26 -14.89
N ALA A 72 17.73 -16.07 -14.59
CA ALA A 72 17.22 -17.08 -15.50
C ALA A 72 15.70 -17.23 -15.38
N LEU A 73 15.05 -17.57 -16.49
CA LEU A 73 13.65 -17.95 -16.54
C LEU A 73 13.53 -19.41 -16.08
N CYS A 74 12.78 -19.65 -14.98
CA CYS A 74 12.53 -20.99 -14.46
C CYS A 74 11.25 -21.59 -15.01
N LEU A 75 10.13 -20.88 -14.96
CA LEU A 75 8.80 -21.37 -15.29
C LEU A 75 8.00 -20.36 -16.10
N GLN A 76 7.13 -20.90 -16.96
CA GLN A 76 6.13 -20.12 -17.68
C GLN A 76 4.74 -20.64 -17.32
N TYR A 77 3.86 -19.76 -16.89
CA TYR A 77 2.47 -20.08 -16.55
C TYR A 77 1.60 -19.83 -17.79
N LEU A 78 1.25 -20.89 -18.48
CA LEU A 78 0.49 -20.82 -19.73
C LEU A 78 -0.98 -21.18 -19.50
N GLY A 79 -1.90 -20.39 -20.07
CA GLY A 79 -3.33 -20.70 -19.98
C GLY A 79 -4.26 -19.52 -20.21
N HIS A 80 -3.89 -18.27 -19.87
CA HIS A 80 -4.70 -17.11 -20.18
C HIS A 80 -4.80 -16.92 -21.70
N THR A 81 -6.01 -16.60 -22.18
CA THR A 81 -6.27 -16.36 -23.61
C THR A 81 -6.19 -14.87 -23.96
N GLY A 82 -6.25 -14.00 -22.96
CA GLY A 82 -6.13 -12.55 -23.09
C GLY A 82 -4.97 -11.97 -22.29
N PRO A 83 -4.76 -10.67 -22.37
CA PRO A 83 -3.76 -9.98 -21.57
C PRO A 83 -3.98 -10.17 -20.07
N VAL A 84 -2.92 -10.53 -19.34
CA VAL A 84 -2.93 -10.62 -17.88
C VAL A 84 -2.81 -9.20 -17.29
N ARG A 85 -3.75 -8.83 -16.41
CA ARG A 85 -3.82 -7.49 -15.81
C ARG A 85 -3.16 -7.39 -14.46
N SER A 86 -3.29 -8.43 -13.64
CA SER A 86 -2.73 -8.44 -12.30
C SER A 86 -2.27 -9.84 -11.91
N VAL A 87 -1.23 -9.87 -11.10
CA VAL A 87 -0.63 -11.08 -10.53
C VAL A 87 -0.37 -10.83 -9.05
N ALA A 88 -0.68 -11.80 -8.21
CA ALA A 88 -0.47 -11.73 -6.77
C ALA A 88 0.02 -13.06 -6.22
N ILE A 89 1.04 -13.02 -5.38
CA ILE A 89 1.62 -14.19 -4.72
C ILE A 89 0.97 -14.34 -3.35
N SER A 90 0.66 -15.58 -2.96
CA SER A 90 0.15 -15.88 -1.62
C SER A 90 1.14 -15.47 -0.53
N PRO A 91 0.67 -15.15 0.68
CA PRO A 91 1.56 -14.78 1.80
C PRO A 91 2.58 -15.85 2.14
N ASP A 92 2.21 -17.13 1.98
CA ASP A 92 3.09 -18.29 2.23
C ASP A 92 4.14 -18.46 1.13
N GLY A 93 3.90 -17.90 -0.08
CA GLY A 93 4.76 -18.05 -1.24
C GLY A 93 4.60 -19.37 -1.98
N GLN A 94 3.51 -20.13 -1.75
CA GLN A 94 3.25 -21.42 -2.43
C GLN A 94 2.39 -21.27 -3.67
N TYR A 95 1.51 -20.28 -3.71
CA TYR A 95 0.53 -20.10 -4.76
C TYR A 95 0.66 -18.73 -5.44
N LEU A 96 0.31 -18.73 -6.71
CA LEU A 96 0.23 -17.53 -7.55
C LEU A 96 -1.21 -17.39 -8.04
N ALA A 97 -1.78 -16.19 -7.89
CA ALA A 97 -3.06 -15.85 -8.50
C ALA A 97 -2.82 -14.90 -9.66
N SER A 98 -3.48 -15.12 -10.78
CA SER A 98 -3.43 -14.22 -11.95
C SER A 98 -4.84 -13.93 -12.45
N CYS A 99 -5.04 -12.74 -13.00
CA CYS A 99 -6.30 -12.38 -13.63
C CYS A 99 -6.06 -11.62 -14.94
N GLY A 100 -7.01 -11.72 -15.85
CA GLY A 100 -6.87 -11.17 -17.19
C GLY A 100 -8.16 -10.62 -17.80
N GLU A 101 -8.02 -10.13 -19.02
CA GLU A 101 -9.13 -9.63 -19.83
C GLU A 101 -10.05 -10.76 -20.32
N ASP A 102 -9.60 -12.00 -20.21
CA ASP A 102 -10.41 -13.20 -20.51
C ASP A 102 -11.52 -13.49 -19.49
N GLY A 103 -11.66 -12.61 -18.47
CA GLY A 103 -12.66 -12.76 -17.40
C GLY A 103 -12.35 -13.90 -16.44
N THR A 104 -11.15 -14.48 -16.50
CA THR A 104 -10.76 -15.59 -15.64
C THR A 104 -9.81 -15.13 -14.54
N VAL A 105 -9.97 -15.75 -13.37
CA VAL A 105 -8.98 -15.75 -12.29
C VAL A 105 -8.43 -17.16 -12.19
N ARG A 106 -7.10 -17.28 -12.21
CA ARG A 106 -6.42 -18.57 -12.18
C ARG A 106 -5.54 -18.67 -10.95
N LEU A 107 -5.57 -19.84 -10.34
CA LEU A 107 -4.72 -20.19 -9.20
C LEU A 107 -3.70 -21.23 -9.64
N TRP A 108 -2.42 -20.92 -9.42
CA TRP A 108 -1.29 -21.74 -9.83
C TRP A 108 -0.47 -22.16 -8.63
N GLU A 109 0.09 -23.34 -8.66
CA GLU A 109 1.21 -23.71 -7.78
C GLU A 109 2.50 -23.07 -8.29
N LEU A 110 3.26 -22.43 -7.38
CA LEU A 110 4.44 -21.66 -7.76
C LEU A 110 5.56 -22.57 -8.27
N ASP A 111 5.75 -23.75 -7.65
CA ASP A 111 6.88 -24.62 -7.92
C ASP A 111 6.74 -25.39 -9.24
N ASN A 112 5.53 -25.83 -9.57
CA ASN A 112 5.28 -26.73 -10.71
C ASN A 112 4.63 -26.01 -11.89
N GLY A 113 4.10 -24.79 -11.66
CA GLY A 113 3.29 -24.11 -12.68
C GLY A 113 1.94 -24.75 -12.98
N LEU A 114 1.47 -25.64 -12.11
CA LEU A 114 0.18 -26.33 -12.28
C LEU A 114 -0.97 -25.37 -11.98
N CYS A 115 -1.93 -25.26 -12.90
CA CYS A 115 -3.16 -24.53 -12.68
C CYS A 115 -4.12 -25.38 -11.84
N ARG A 116 -4.35 -24.98 -10.57
CA ARG A 116 -5.27 -25.70 -9.68
C ARG A 116 -6.73 -25.39 -9.94
N HIS A 117 -7.03 -24.09 -10.04
CA HIS A 117 -8.39 -23.60 -10.22
C HIS A 117 -8.45 -22.52 -11.29
N VAL A 118 -9.58 -22.51 -12.01
CA VAL A 118 -9.95 -21.47 -12.95
C VAL A 118 -11.37 -21.03 -12.61
N TRP A 119 -11.52 -19.77 -12.22
CA TRP A 119 -12.82 -19.18 -11.95
C TRP A 119 -13.17 -18.19 -13.04
N HIS A 120 -14.37 -18.30 -13.58
CA HIS A 120 -14.93 -17.34 -14.52
C HIS A 120 -15.76 -16.32 -13.74
N LEU A 121 -15.31 -15.06 -13.72
CA LEU A 121 -15.99 -13.97 -13.03
C LEU A 121 -16.65 -13.06 -14.06
N GLY A 122 -17.89 -12.64 -13.77
CA GLY A 122 -18.54 -11.62 -14.58
C GLY A 122 -19.24 -12.12 -15.84
N THR A 123 -20.06 -13.15 -15.72
CA THR A 123 -21.18 -13.27 -16.63
C THR A 123 -22.19 -12.17 -16.25
N SER A 124 -22.33 -11.16 -17.10
CA SER A 124 -23.32 -10.11 -16.91
C SER A 124 -24.73 -10.69 -17.09
N GLY A 125 -25.21 -11.36 -16.05
CA GLY A 125 -26.62 -11.72 -15.93
C GLY A 125 -27.44 -10.50 -15.52
N SER A 126 -27.51 -9.47 -16.36
CA SER A 126 -28.56 -8.49 -16.24
C SER A 126 -29.85 -9.17 -16.67
N GLY A 127 -30.65 -9.54 -15.67
CA GLY A 127 -32.00 -10.08 -15.89
C GLY A 127 -32.89 -9.11 -16.65
N SER A 128 -32.85 -9.13 -17.97
CA SER A 128 -33.96 -8.75 -18.81
C SER A 128 -34.61 -10.04 -19.30
N ARG A 129 -35.62 -10.49 -18.56
CA ARG A 129 -36.60 -11.43 -19.08
C ARG A 129 -37.31 -10.76 -20.25
N GLY A 130 -36.89 -11.07 -21.47
CA GLY A 130 -37.63 -10.59 -22.65
C GLY A 130 -36.96 -10.95 -23.96
N SER A 131 -37.57 -11.95 -24.62
CA SER A 131 -37.49 -12.34 -26.02
C SER A 131 -36.34 -13.25 -26.46
N SER A 132 -36.81 -14.39 -26.85
CA SER A 132 -36.25 -15.48 -27.65
C SER A 132 -35.26 -15.08 -28.74
N GLY A 133 -34.10 -15.76 -28.76
CA GLY A 133 -33.41 -16.11 -30.00
C GLY A 133 -32.32 -15.18 -30.51
N SER A 134 -31.20 -15.13 -29.83
CA SER A 134 -29.86 -15.06 -30.47
C SER A 134 -28.82 -15.32 -29.37
N HIS A 135 -28.02 -16.40 -29.54
CA HIS A 135 -26.83 -16.62 -28.75
C HIS A 135 -25.79 -15.52 -29.10
N ALA A 136 -25.91 -14.35 -28.45
CA ALA A 136 -24.78 -13.46 -28.40
C ALA A 136 -23.75 -14.08 -27.45
N PRO A 137 -22.46 -14.15 -27.80
CA PRO A 137 -21.45 -14.66 -26.87
C PRO A 137 -21.50 -13.81 -25.61
N GLU A 138 -21.65 -14.48 -24.45
CA GLU A 138 -21.54 -13.82 -23.15
C GLU A 138 -20.21 -13.07 -23.11
N THR A 139 -20.27 -11.74 -23.12
CA THR A 139 -19.06 -10.93 -23.06
C THR A 139 -18.47 -11.07 -21.67
N ALA A 140 -17.38 -11.81 -21.60
CA ALA A 140 -16.61 -11.97 -20.36
C ALA A 140 -16.17 -10.59 -19.85
N VAL A 141 -16.50 -10.27 -18.60
CA VAL A 141 -16.09 -9.02 -17.99
C VAL A 141 -14.63 -9.13 -17.59
N ALA A 142 -13.79 -8.22 -18.06
CA ALA A 142 -12.38 -8.20 -17.74
C ALA A 142 -12.13 -8.06 -16.22
N VAL A 143 -11.27 -8.91 -15.67
CA VAL A 143 -10.81 -8.81 -14.29
C VAL A 143 -9.55 -7.96 -14.25
N THR A 144 -9.61 -6.85 -13.52
CA THR A 144 -8.57 -5.81 -13.54
C THR A 144 -7.51 -5.98 -12.47
N GLN A 145 -7.87 -6.51 -11.32
CA GLN A 145 -6.96 -6.64 -10.18
C GLN A 145 -7.26 -7.91 -9.38
N VAL A 146 -6.21 -8.53 -8.87
CA VAL A 146 -6.29 -9.64 -7.91
C VAL A 146 -5.32 -9.38 -6.77
N ILE A 147 -5.76 -9.61 -5.53
CA ILE A 147 -4.95 -9.44 -4.33
C ILE A 147 -5.26 -10.55 -3.31
N TRP A 148 -4.24 -11.03 -2.63
CA TRP A 148 -4.38 -11.96 -1.52
C TRP A 148 -4.63 -11.21 -0.21
N ASN A 149 -5.37 -11.86 0.70
CA ASN A 149 -5.38 -11.45 2.09
C ASN A 149 -3.95 -11.57 2.65
N PRO A 150 -3.42 -10.55 3.33
CA PRO A 150 -2.05 -10.59 3.86
C PRO A 150 -1.84 -11.58 5.00
N ASP A 151 -2.90 -12.03 5.66
CA ASP A 151 -2.84 -13.07 6.69
C ASP A 151 -2.74 -14.45 6.04
N PRO A 152 -1.66 -15.22 6.28
CA PRO A 152 -1.48 -16.54 5.70
C PRO A 152 -2.53 -17.56 6.16
N ALA A 153 -3.12 -17.38 7.36
CA ALA A 153 -4.18 -18.26 7.84
C ALA A 153 -5.44 -18.17 6.98
N HIS A 154 -5.67 -17.03 6.32
CA HIS A 154 -6.81 -16.80 5.48
C HIS A 154 -6.46 -17.11 4.02
N GLY A 155 -6.82 -18.28 3.53
CA GLY A 155 -6.73 -18.63 2.10
C GLY A 155 -7.74 -17.86 1.24
N MET A 156 -7.85 -16.54 1.41
CA MET A 156 -8.84 -15.69 0.76
C MET A 156 -8.20 -14.78 -0.28
N LEU A 157 -8.80 -14.72 -1.45
CA LEU A 157 -8.41 -13.91 -2.58
C LEU A 157 -9.53 -12.90 -2.90
N VAL A 158 -9.15 -11.69 -3.27
CA VAL A 158 -10.10 -10.69 -3.76
C VAL A 158 -9.78 -10.38 -5.21
N ALA A 159 -10.82 -10.42 -6.06
CA ALA A 159 -10.72 -10.09 -7.47
C ALA A 159 -11.70 -8.97 -7.84
N VAL A 160 -11.28 -8.07 -8.71
CA VAL A 160 -12.05 -6.91 -9.16
C VAL A 160 -12.45 -7.09 -10.61
N ALA A 161 -13.77 -7.07 -10.87
CA ALA A 161 -14.31 -7.11 -12.21
C ALA A 161 -15.32 -5.95 -12.39
N HIS A 162 -14.91 -4.93 -13.09
CA HIS A 162 -15.65 -3.70 -13.38
C HIS A 162 -16.19 -3.00 -12.11
N ASP A 163 -17.45 -3.16 -11.78
CA ASP A 163 -18.14 -2.56 -10.61
C ASP A 163 -18.16 -3.48 -9.39
N SER A 164 -17.64 -4.67 -9.51
CA SER A 164 -17.83 -5.76 -8.56
C SER A 164 -16.51 -6.25 -7.99
N VAL A 165 -16.50 -6.46 -6.68
CA VAL A 165 -15.38 -7.02 -5.93
C VAL A 165 -15.80 -8.41 -5.43
N TYR A 166 -15.15 -9.46 -5.93
CA TYR A 166 -15.43 -10.84 -5.58
C TYR A 166 -14.50 -11.32 -4.48
N PHE A 167 -15.06 -11.98 -3.49
CA PHE A 167 -14.33 -12.68 -2.44
C PHE A 167 -14.32 -14.18 -2.76
N LEU A 168 -13.12 -14.70 -3.05
CA LEU A 168 -12.90 -16.08 -3.43
C LEU A 168 -12.18 -16.82 -2.29
N VAL A 169 -12.69 -17.98 -1.95
CA VAL A 169 -12.03 -18.91 -1.05
C VAL A 169 -11.23 -19.89 -1.91
N THR A 170 -9.93 -20.01 -1.65
CA THR A 170 -9.01 -20.77 -2.48
C THR A 170 -8.88 -22.24 -2.07
N GLY A 171 -9.29 -22.59 -0.85
CA GLY A 171 -9.11 -23.92 -0.29
C GLY A 171 -7.66 -24.29 0.02
N THR A 172 -6.78 -23.28 0.10
CA THR A 172 -5.35 -23.47 0.39
C THR A 172 -5.00 -23.29 1.87
N SER A 173 -5.98 -22.83 2.67
CA SER A 173 -5.82 -22.69 4.13
C SER A 173 -5.94 -24.03 4.85
N ASP A 174 -5.30 -24.12 6.02
CA ASP A 174 -5.51 -25.23 6.95
C ASP A 174 -6.96 -25.26 7.47
N ALA A 175 -7.37 -26.37 8.11
CA ALA A 175 -8.74 -26.52 8.61
C ALA A 175 -9.16 -25.38 9.54
N ASP A 176 -8.28 -24.95 10.45
CA ASP A 176 -8.52 -23.83 11.39
C ASP A 176 -8.66 -22.50 10.63
N GLY A 177 -7.87 -22.30 9.57
CA GLY A 177 -7.95 -21.12 8.72
C GLY A 177 -9.23 -21.08 7.90
N ALA A 178 -9.72 -22.22 7.43
CA ALA A 178 -10.99 -22.32 6.72
C ALA A 178 -12.17 -21.95 7.62
N GLU A 179 -12.20 -22.39 8.87
CA GLU A 179 -13.24 -22.00 9.84
C GLU A 179 -13.21 -20.49 10.15
N LEU A 180 -12.02 -19.89 10.23
CA LEU A 180 -11.88 -18.44 10.43
C LEU A 180 -12.45 -17.66 9.25
N VAL A 181 -12.13 -18.06 8.02
CA VAL A 181 -12.68 -17.45 6.80
C VAL A 181 -14.19 -17.59 6.76
N ASP A 182 -14.72 -18.77 7.07
CA ASP A 182 -16.16 -19.02 7.10
C ASP A 182 -16.86 -18.13 8.14
N SER A 183 -16.29 -17.96 9.32
CA SER A 183 -16.84 -17.09 10.36
C SER A 183 -16.84 -15.60 9.96
N GLN A 184 -15.80 -15.15 9.28
CA GLN A 184 -15.71 -13.77 8.78
C GLN A 184 -16.70 -13.49 7.64
N LEU A 185 -16.82 -14.43 6.71
CA LEU A 185 -17.72 -14.29 5.58
C LEU A 185 -19.19 -14.44 5.99
N ALA A 186 -19.50 -15.24 7.01
CA ALA A 186 -20.87 -15.43 7.51
C ALA A 186 -21.54 -14.12 7.94
N ALA A 187 -20.79 -13.20 8.56
CA ALA A 187 -21.33 -11.89 8.93
C ALA A 187 -21.72 -11.04 7.70
N LEU A 188 -20.93 -11.12 6.64
CA LEU A 188 -21.22 -10.43 5.37
C LEU A 188 -22.33 -11.12 4.59
N GLU A 189 -22.41 -12.44 4.60
CA GLU A 189 -23.48 -13.24 3.99
C GLU A 189 -24.84 -12.89 4.61
N LEU A 190 -24.91 -12.77 5.93
CA LEU A 190 -26.12 -12.31 6.64
C LEU A 190 -26.50 -10.88 6.27
N GLN A 191 -25.53 -9.99 6.09
CA GLN A 191 -25.80 -8.62 5.66
C GLN A 191 -26.29 -8.60 4.21
N ALA A 192 -25.73 -9.40 3.34
CA ALA A 192 -26.17 -9.53 1.95
C ALA A 192 -27.64 -10.00 1.89
N GLN A 193 -28.01 -11.03 2.68
CA GLN A 193 -29.39 -11.52 2.76
C GLN A 193 -30.37 -10.43 3.21
N ARG A 194 -30.02 -9.64 4.23
CA ARG A 194 -30.88 -8.53 4.69
C ARG A 194 -31.05 -7.44 3.64
N GLN A 195 -30.00 -7.16 2.85
CA GLN A 195 -30.09 -6.18 1.77
C GLN A 195 -30.98 -6.68 0.61
N GLU A 196 -30.88 -7.97 0.26
CA GLU A 196 -31.77 -8.61 -0.72
C GLU A 196 -33.24 -8.59 -0.27
N GLU A 197 -33.51 -8.88 1.02
CA GLU A 197 -34.87 -8.85 1.59
C GLU A 197 -35.46 -7.42 1.62
N ASP A 198 -34.66 -6.39 1.95
CA ASP A 198 -35.07 -5.01 1.95
C ASP A 198 -35.40 -4.51 0.52
N GLU A 199 -34.62 -4.92 -0.51
CA GLU A 199 -34.87 -4.58 -1.91
C GLU A 199 -36.12 -5.28 -2.47
N ASP A 200 -36.41 -6.51 -2.09
CA ASP A 200 -37.61 -7.24 -2.48
C ASP A 200 -38.87 -6.63 -1.86
N GLN A 201 -38.80 -6.13 -0.62
CA GLN A 201 -39.91 -5.43 0.03
C GLN A 201 -40.21 -4.07 -0.61
N GLU A 202 -39.21 -3.28 -0.96
CA GLU A 202 -39.37 -2.00 -1.66
C GLU A 202 -40.04 -2.19 -3.04
N ASN A 203 -39.71 -3.27 -3.78
CA ASN A 203 -40.36 -3.58 -5.06
C ASN A 203 -41.84 -4.02 -4.94
N TYR A 204 -42.23 -4.62 -3.81
CA TYR A 204 -43.62 -5.01 -3.56
C TYR A 204 -44.51 -3.81 -3.20
N ASP A 205 -43.99 -2.84 -2.45
CA ASP A 205 -44.70 -1.63 -2.04
C ASP A 205 -44.95 -0.64 -3.20
N ASP A 206 -44.07 -0.63 -4.22
CA ASP A 206 -44.26 0.20 -5.42
C ASP A 206 -45.33 -0.33 -6.38
N VAL A 207 -45.71 -1.62 -6.29
CA VAL A 207 -46.77 -2.25 -7.14
C VAL A 207 -48.17 -2.10 -6.52
N SER A 208 -48.26 -1.82 -5.23
CA SER A 208 -49.54 -1.66 -4.52
C SER A 208 -49.97 -0.17 -4.28
N GLY A 209 -49.62 0.72 -5.22
CA GLY A 209 -49.91 2.13 -5.11
C GLY A 209 -51.42 2.45 -5.02
N SER A 210 -51.91 2.76 -3.83
CA SER A 210 -53.12 3.56 -3.61
C SER A 210 -52.69 5.01 -3.37
N GLU A 211 -53.28 5.91 -4.18
CA GLU A 211 -53.17 7.35 -4.08
C GLU A 211 -53.68 7.84 -2.70
N ASP A 212 -52.78 8.20 -1.83
CA ASP A 212 -53.11 9.15 -0.74
C ASP A 212 -51.89 10.05 -0.46
N LYS A 213 -52.17 11.34 -0.67
CA LYS A 213 -51.28 12.47 -0.45
C LYS A 213 -51.10 12.71 1.04
N ASP A 214 -49.97 12.30 1.59
CA ASP A 214 -49.38 12.96 2.75
C ASP A 214 -47.84 12.95 2.61
N GLU A 215 -47.37 13.89 1.80
CA GLU A 215 -46.01 14.33 1.76
C GLU A 215 -45.66 15.05 3.07
N LYS A 216 -44.98 14.39 3.97
CA LYS A 216 -43.91 14.94 4.84
C LYS A 216 -43.53 13.91 5.89
N TYR A 217 -42.29 13.48 5.82
CA TYR A 217 -41.58 12.51 6.66
C TYR A 217 -41.37 11.09 6.09
N LYS A 218 -41.06 10.95 4.84
CA LYS A 218 -40.21 9.88 4.42
C LYS A 218 -38.77 10.43 4.45
N SER A 219 -38.04 10.16 5.53
CA SER A 219 -36.57 10.31 5.55
C SER A 219 -36.05 9.47 4.42
N ALA A 220 -35.56 10.11 3.34
CA ALA A 220 -34.95 9.43 2.24
C ALA A 220 -33.79 8.61 2.82
N LYS A 221 -33.99 7.30 3.01
CA LYS A 221 -32.91 6.35 3.28
C LYS A 221 -31.90 6.59 2.17
N ARG A 222 -30.76 7.19 2.50
CA ARG A 222 -29.69 7.46 1.53
C ARG A 222 -29.28 6.11 1.00
N LYS A 223 -29.68 5.78 -0.25
CA LYS A 223 -29.29 4.54 -0.92
C LYS A 223 -27.77 4.42 -0.83
N THR A 224 -27.32 3.37 -0.17
CA THR A 224 -25.88 3.10 0.01
C THR A 224 -25.22 2.96 -1.36
N PRO A 225 -23.98 3.44 -1.57
CA PRO A 225 -23.30 3.32 -2.85
C PRO A 225 -22.77 1.91 -3.13
N TYR A 226 -23.06 0.94 -2.27
CA TYR A 226 -22.61 -0.45 -2.35
C TYR A 226 -23.73 -1.40 -1.95
N CYS A 227 -23.67 -2.61 -2.48
CA CYS A 227 -24.57 -3.71 -2.13
C CYS A 227 -23.74 -5.00 -2.00
N TRP A 228 -24.01 -5.77 -0.94
CA TRP A 228 -23.44 -7.10 -0.77
C TRP A 228 -24.39 -8.13 -1.38
N GLN A 229 -23.86 -9.06 -2.15
CA GLN A 229 -24.63 -10.14 -2.80
C GLN A 229 -23.93 -11.48 -2.59
N ASN A 230 -24.71 -12.52 -2.42
CA ASN A 230 -24.22 -13.89 -2.36
C ASN A 230 -24.00 -14.44 -3.78
N CYS A 231 -22.84 -15.06 -4.02
CA CYS A 231 -22.54 -15.69 -5.30
C CYS A 231 -23.02 -17.15 -5.35
N VAL A 232 -23.38 -17.76 -4.22
CA VAL A 232 -23.84 -19.15 -4.15
C VAL A 232 -25.31 -19.20 -4.52
N GLU A 233 -25.63 -19.72 -5.70
CA GLU A 233 -27.01 -19.98 -6.11
C GLU A 233 -27.67 -20.97 -5.14
N ARG A 234 -28.81 -20.58 -4.56
CA ARG A 234 -29.68 -21.48 -3.78
C ARG A 234 -30.33 -22.50 -4.71
N GLY A 235 -29.64 -23.59 -5.02
CA GLY A 235 -30.29 -24.62 -5.83
C GLY A 235 -29.41 -25.72 -6.34
N THR A 236 -28.73 -26.46 -5.49
CA THR A 236 -28.45 -27.87 -5.70
C THR A 236 -28.17 -28.53 -4.35
N ASN A 237 -29.19 -29.19 -3.80
CA ASN A 237 -29.04 -30.23 -2.78
C ASN A 237 -28.27 -31.40 -3.39
N SER A 238 -26.99 -31.41 -3.35
CA SER A 238 -26.20 -32.65 -3.44
C SER A 238 -24.76 -32.46 -2.96
N ILE A 239 -24.52 -32.77 -1.69
CA ILE A 239 -23.49 -33.70 -1.21
C ILE A 239 -22.08 -33.49 -1.79
N LYS A 240 -21.28 -32.63 -1.14
CA LYS A 240 -19.90 -32.94 -0.71
C LYS A 240 -19.40 -31.74 0.07
N LYS A 241 -19.45 -31.79 1.39
CA LYS A 241 -19.20 -30.67 2.34
C LYS A 241 -17.79 -30.06 2.31
N HIS A 242 -16.85 -30.60 1.59
CA HIS A 242 -15.48 -30.09 1.56
C HIS A 242 -15.07 -29.41 0.22
N ASP A 243 -15.60 -29.83 -0.93
CA ASP A 243 -15.29 -29.23 -2.23
C ASP A 243 -16.20 -28.04 -2.61
N SER A 244 -17.31 -27.86 -1.90
CA SER A 244 -18.30 -26.81 -2.20
C SER A 244 -17.94 -25.44 -1.64
N LEU A 245 -16.85 -25.32 -0.86
CA LEU A 245 -16.43 -24.08 -0.22
C LEU A 245 -15.40 -23.30 -1.05
N VAL A 246 -14.83 -23.89 -2.08
CA VAL A 246 -13.81 -23.28 -2.93
C VAL A 246 -14.46 -22.50 -4.07
N GLY A 247 -14.15 -21.21 -4.18
CA GLY A 247 -14.66 -20.34 -5.25
C GLY A 247 -15.19 -19.00 -4.77
N PRO A 248 -15.89 -18.26 -5.65
CA PRO A 248 -16.49 -16.98 -5.30
C PRO A 248 -17.69 -17.20 -4.36
N ARG A 249 -17.60 -16.63 -3.15
CA ARG A 249 -18.67 -16.72 -2.14
C ARG A 249 -19.50 -15.46 -2.05
N LEU A 250 -18.84 -14.35 -2.04
CA LEU A 250 -19.46 -13.04 -1.88
C LEU A 250 -19.04 -12.09 -3.00
N LYS A 251 -19.95 -11.21 -3.33
CA LYS A 251 -19.75 -10.13 -4.28
C LYS A 251 -20.16 -8.82 -3.64
N LEU A 252 -19.26 -7.84 -3.63
CA LEU A 252 -19.56 -6.47 -3.30
C LEU A 252 -19.76 -5.69 -4.60
N VAL A 253 -20.96 -5.25 -4.86
CA VAL A 253 -21.29 -4.44 -6.04
C VAL A 253 -21.28 -2.98 -5.66
N MET A 254 -20.52 -2.17 -6.41
CA MET A 254 -20.46 -0.72 -6.27
C MET A 254 -21.31 -0.07 -7.37
N LYS A 255 -21.80 1.14 -7.14
CA LYS A 255 -22.54 1.91 -8.16
C LYS A 255 -21.67 2.51 -9.27
N ALA A 256 -20.36 2.34 -9.16
CA ALA A 256 -19.39 2.87 -10.10
C ALA A 256 -18.23 1.88 -10.27
N PRO A 257 -17.50 1.93 -11.40
CA PRO A 257 -16.41 1.02 -11.66
C PRO A 257 -15.31 1.14 -10.60
N VAL A 258 -14.87 -0.03 -10.12
CA VAL A 258 -13.80 -0.16 -9.15
C VAL A 258 -12.46 -0.20 -9.88
N THR A 259 -11.55 0.66 -9.52
CA THR A 259 -10.23 0.75 -10.18
C THR A 259 -9.09 0.16 -9.36
N ASN A 260 -9.21 0.20 -8.04
CA ASN A 260 -8.14 -0.30 -7.17
C ASN A 260 -8.70 -0.81 -5.84
N VAL A 261 -8.07 -1.84 -5.32
CA VAL A 261 -8.40 -2.44 -4.02
C VAL A 261 -7.12 -2.71 -3.25
N ALA A 262 -7.12 -2.48 -1.94
CA ALA A 262 -5.98 -2.71 -1.08
C ALA A 262 -6.38 -3.32 0.26
N TRP A 263 -5.64 -4.32 0.71
CA TRP A 263 -5.79 -4.89 2.04
C TRP A 263 -4.97 -4.15 3.09
N HIS A 264 -5.55 -3.99 4.25
CA HIS A 264 -4.80 -3.61 5.44
C HIS A 264 -3.97 -4.81 5.94
N TYR A 265 -2.80 -4.57 6.52
CA TYR A 265 -1.85 -5.63 6.92
C TYR A 265 -2.43 -6.68 7.91
N LYS A 266 -3.50 -6.35 8.63
CA LYS A 266 -4.20 -7.28 9.53
C LYS A 266 -5.21 -8.20 8.83
N GLY A 267 -5.44 -8.05 7.54
CA GLY A 267 -6.37 -8.89 6.78
C GLY A 267 -7.86 -8.68 7.03
N ASP A 268 -8.26 -7.76 7.92
CA ASP A 268 -9.68 -7.51 8.28
C ASP A 268 -10.29 -6.30 7.53
N TYR A 269 -9.45 -5.34 7.11
CA TYR A 269 -9.93 -4.12 6.44
C TYR A 269 -9.53 -4.12 4.97
N LEU A 270 -10.51 -3.88 4.12
CA LEU A 270 -10.36 -3.74 2.68
C LEU A 270 -10.72 -2.32 2.25
N ALA A 271 -9.81 -1.61 1.61
CA ALA A 271 -10.12 -0.34 0.97
C ALA A 271 -10.47 -0.57 -0.49
N VAL A 272 -11.56 0.03 -0.94
CA VAL A 272 -12.04 -0.04 -2.32
C VAL A 272 -12.08 1.38 -2.89
N LEU A 273 -11.60 1.53 -4.10
CA LEU A 273 -11.57 2.78 -4.85
C LEU A 273 -12.51 2.73 -6.04
N ALA A 274 -13.52 3.59 -6.02
CA ALA A 274 -14.42 3.85 -7.13
C ALA A 274 -14.43 5.38 -7.43
N PRO A 275 -13.57 5.87 -8.32
CA PRO A 275 -13.30 7.31 -8.49
C PRO A 275 -14.53 8.15 -8.86
N GLU A 276 -15.48 7.57 -9.57
CA GLU A 276 -16.69 8.25 -10.04
C GLU A 276 -17.66 8.63 -8.93
N LEU A 277 -17.54 8.01 -7.73
CA LEU A 277 -18.39 8.32 -6.58
C LEU A 277 -18.02 9.63 -5.85
N GLY A 278 -17.05 10.38 -6.33
CA GLY A 278 -16.68 11.71 -5.83
C GLY A 278 -16.22 11.71 -4.36
N ALA A 279 -17.04 12.18 -3.42
CA ALA A 279 -16.68 12.20 -2.00
C ALA A 279 -16.62 10.78 -1.39
N GLN A 280 -17.40 9.86 -1.90
CA GLN A 280 -17.47 8.46 -1.49
C GLN A 280 -16.55 7.54 -2.34
N ALA A 281 -15.63 8.12 -3.10
CA ALA A 281 -14.72 7.39 -3.97
C ALA A 281 -13.87 6.34 -3.23
N VAL A 282 -13.59 6.56 -1.97
CA VAL A 282 -12.85 5.62 -1.12
C VAL A 282 -13.77 5.09 -0.04
N SER A 283 -13.96 3.78 -0.02
CA SER A 283 -14.67 3.08 1.04
C SER A 283 -13.74 2.08 1.73
N ILE A 284 -13.88 1.95 3.04
CA ILE A 284 -13.14 0.98 3.85
C ILE A 284 -14.17 0.02 4.45
N HIS A 285 -14.04 -1.24 4.08
CA HIS A 285 -14.92 -2.32 4.52
C HIS A 285 -14.20 -3.16 5.58
N GLN A 286 -14.80 -3.29 6.74
CA GLN A 286 -14.36 -4.24 7.76
C GLN A 286 -15.08 -5.57 7.54
N VAL A 287 -14.32 -6.58 7.16
CA VAL A 287 -14.86 -7.90 6.77
C VAL A 287 -15.50 -8.60 7.97
N SER A 288 -14.83 -8.67 9.12
CA SER A 288 -15.31 -9.39 10.31
C SER A 288 -16.60 -8.83 10.90
N LYS A 289 -16.86 -7.52 10.76
CA LYS A 289 -18.02 -6.83 11.36
C LYS A 289 -19.04 -6.35 10.33
N ALA A 290 -18.83 -6.64 9.07
CA ALA A 290 -19.68 -6.18 7.97
C ALA A 290 -19.96 -4.64 7.99
N LYS A 291 -18.98 -3.84 8.44
CA LYS A 291 -19.10 -2.39 8.54
C LYS A 291 -18.36 -1.69 7.42
N THR A 292 -19.01 -0.74 6.79
CA THR A 292 -18.41 0.13 5.77
C THR A 292 -18.27 1.54 6.29
N GLN A 293 -17.12 2.15 6.07
CA GLN A 293 -16.80 3.51 6.46
C GLN A 293 -16.32 4.31 5.25
N PHE A 294 -16.73 5.56 5.16
CA PHE A 294 -16.25 6.52 4.18
C PHE A 294 -15.34 7.52 4.89
N PRO A 295 -14.01 7.40 4.74
CA PRO A 295 -13.07 8.20 5.52
C PRO A 295 -13.07 9.68 5.14
N PHE A 296 -13.64 10.04 3.98
CA PHE A 296 -13.59 11.40 3.46
C PHE A 296 -14.97 12.05 3.41
N SER A 297 -15.10 13.25 4.01
CA SER A 297 -16.29 14.09 3.89
C SER A 297 -16.33 14.89 2.59
N LYS A 298 -15.17 15.13 1.97
CA LYS A 298 -15.02 15.84 0.70
C LYS A 298 -14.18 14.97 -0.26
N SER A 299 -14.40 15.14 -1.56
CA SER A 299 -13.61 14.43 -2.56
C SER A 299 -12.09 14.65 -2.35
N PRO A 300 -11.29 13.61 -2.23
CA PRO A 300 -9.84 13.74 -2.11
C PRO A 300 -9.16 14.19 -3.41
N GLY A 301 -9.92 14.38 -4.50
CA GLY A 301 -9.46 14.66 -5.86
C GLY A 301 -9.51 13.43 -6.75
N ASN A 302 -8.93 13.50 -7.95
CA ASN A 302 -8.84 12.34 -8.85
C ASN A 302 -7.88 11.29 -8.29
N VAL A 303 -8.43 10.34 -7.54
CA VAL A 303 -7.66 9.24 -6.94
C VAL A 303 -7.37 8.18 -8.00
N GLN A 304 -6.11 7.74 -8.06
CA GLN A 304 -5.64 6.74 -9.01
C GLN A 304 -5.40 5.38 -8.34
N ALA A 305 -4.86 5.37 -7.14
CA ALA A 305 -4.59 4.16 -6.39
C ALA A 305 -4.60 4.41 -4.88
N LEU A 306 -4.73 3.33 -4.14
CA LEU A 306 -4.71 3.31 -2.68
C LEU A 306 -3.70 2.26 -2.19
N THR A 307 -3.07 2.51 -1.06
CA THR A 307 -2.33 1.48 -0.34
C THR A 307 -2.28 1.79 1.15
N PHE A 308 -2.26 0.73 1.97
CA PHE A 308 -2.07 0.86 3.41
C PHE A 308 -0.60 0.78 3.78
N HIS A 309 -0.25 1.43 4.86
CA HIS A 309 1.08 1.29 5.45
C HIS A 309 1.24 -0.11 6.08
N PRO A 310 2.41 -0.76 5.95
CA PRO A 310 2.61 -2.13 6.42
C PRO A 310 2.55 -2.30 7.94
N SER A 311 2.78 -1.26 8.74
CA SER A 311 2.83 -1.37 10.21
C SER A 311 2.05 -0.27 10.95
N ARG A 312 1.90 0.92 10.37
CA ARG A 312 1.25 2.09 11.02
C ARG A 312 -0.17 2.29 10.45
N PRO A 313 -1.08 2.95 11.16
CA PRO A 313 -2.45 3.19 10.71
C PRO A 313 -2.52 4.33 9.69
N PHE A 314 -1.72 4.27 8.63
CA PHE A 314 -1.73 5.25 7.55
C PHE A 314 -2.33 4.68 6.28
N LEU A 315 -3.13 5.50 5.61
CA LEU A 315 -3.64 5.25 4.26
C LEU A 315 -2.98 6.24 3.30
N PHE A 316 -2.38 5.70 2.26
CA PHE A 316 -1.82 6.48 1.15
C PHE A 316 -2.84 6.57 0.04
N VAL A 317 -3.19 7.78 -0.32
CA VAL A 317 -4.13 8.09 -1.39
C VAL A 317 -3.36 8.79 -2.50
N ILE A 318 -3.22 8.10 -3.62
CA ILE A 318 -2.53 8.61 -4.78
C ILE A 318 -3.52 9.40 -5.63
N THR A 319 -3.30 10.69 -5.71
CA THR A 319 -4.02 11.55 -6.65
C THR A 319 -3.20 11.71 -7.92
N GLN A 320 -3.75 12.36 -8.92
CA GLN A 320 -3.10 12.55 -10.21
C GLN A 320 -1.64 13.08 -10.10
N GLN A 321 -1.36 13.98 -9.15
CA GLN A 321 -0.06 14.66 -9.03
C GLN A 321 0.66 14.44 -7.70
N HIS A 322 -0.08 14.06 -6.66
CA HIS A 322 0.43 14.03 -5.29
C HIS A 322 0.02 12.75 -4.58
N VAL A 323 0.83 12.33 -3.66
CA VAL A 323 0.47 11.28 -2.70
C VAL A 323 0.10 11.93 -1.38
N LYS A 324 -1.12 11.70 -0.90
CA LYS A 324 -1.63 12.19 0.37
C LYS A 324 -1.59 11.06 1.39
N VAL A 325 -1.03 11.33 2.54
CA VAL A 325 -0.94 10.37 3.65
C VAL A 325 -1.93 10.78 4.73
N PHE A 326 -2.87 9.89 5.01
CA PHE A 326 -3.91 10.10 6.01
C PHE A 326 -3.69 9.18 7.21
N HIS A 327 -3.84 9.73 8.41
CA HIS A 327 -3.89 8.93 9.64
C HIS A 327 -5.32 8.47 9.87
N LEU A 328 -5.54 7.15 9.89
CA LEU A 328 -6.90 6.57 9.93
C LEU A 328 -7.59 6.78 11.28
N VAL A 329 -6.84 6.73 12.39
CA VAL A 329 -7.41 6.90 13.75
C VAL A 329 -7.72 8.37 14.02
N GLU A 330 -6.80 9.28 13.67
CA GLU A 330 -6.96 10.73 13.88
C GLU A 330 -7.78 11.42 12.78
N GLN A 331 -8.09 10.70 11.70
CA GLN A 331 -8.88 11.16 10.54
C GLN A 331 -8.37 12.50 9.93
N ARG A 332 -7.05 12.70 9.96
CA ARG A 332 -6.41 13.89 9.40
C ARG A 332 -5.34 13.54 8.37
N MET A 333 -5.10 14.47 7.46
CA MET A 333 -3.97 14.39 6.53
C MET A 333 -2.68 14.75 7.29
N VAL A 334 -1.72 13.81 7.34
CA VAL A 334 -0.44 13.99 8.01
C VAL A 334 0.59 14.61 7.07
N LYS A 335 0.67 14.11 5.85
CA LYS A 335 1.70 14.52 4.89
C LYS A 335 1.16 14.55 3.47
N LYS A 336 1.68 15.46 2.65
CA LYS A 336 1.43 15.53 1.22
C LYS A 336 2.77 15.46 0.51
N LEU A 337 3.00 14.40 -0.27
CA LEU A 337 4.24 14.20 -1.02
C LEU A 337 4.09 14.82 -2.41
N MET A 338 5.06 15.64 -2.78
CA MET A 338 5.09 16.37 -4.04
C MET A 338 5.99 15.63 -5.03
N SER A 339 5.41 14.90 -5.97
CA SER A 339 6.16 14.05 -6.90
C SER A 339 6.90 14.81 -8.00
N GLY A 340 6.42 15.99 -8.36
CA GLY A 340 6.92 16.70 -9.53
C GLY A 340 6.55 16.04 -10.87
N CYS A 341 5.66 15.05 -10.86
CA CYS A 341 5.13 14.36 -12.03
C CYS A 341 3.72 14.83 -12.35
N LYS A 342 3.32 14.76 -13.61
CA LYS A 342 1.98 15.17 -14.06
C LYS A 342 0.91 14.14 -13.71
N TRP A 343 1.22 12.85 -13.90
CA TRP A 343 0.30 11.75 -13.69
C TRP A 343 1.00 10.59 -13.00
N LEU A 344 0.49 10.23 -11.82
CA LEU A 344 0.94 9.09 -11.06
C LEU A 344 0.15 7.84 -11.46
N SER A 345 0.80 6.68 -11.51
CA SER A 345 0.19 5.41 -11.91
C SER A 345 0.06 4.42 -10.77
N SER A 346 1.12 4.22 -10.02
CA SER A 346 1.22 3.18 -9.01
C SER A 346 2.06 3.64 -7.82
N VAL A 347 1.87 2.99 -6.69
CA VAL A 347 2.64 3.24 -5.48
C VAL A 347 2.86 1.94 -4.76
N ASP A 348 4.00 1.82 -4.12
CA ASP A 348 4.26 0.78 -3.15
C ASP A 348 5.11 1.32 -2.01
N ILE A 349 4.98 0.67 -0.84
CA ILE A 349 5.64 1.08 0.39
C ILE A 349 6.63 -0.01 0.78
N HIS A 350 7.84 0.41 1.11
CA HIS A 350 8.85 -0.50 1.59
C HIS A 350 8.38 -1.21 2.88
N PRO A 351 8.69 -2.49 3.09
CA PRO A 351 8.28 -3.23 4.28
C PRO A 351 8.68 -2.60 5.62
N SER A 352 9.76 -1.79 5.66
CA SER A 352 10.13 -0.99 6.84
C SER A 352 9.12 0.10 7.17
N GLY A 353 8.34 0.57 6.18
CA GLY A 353 7.39 1.66 6.32
C GLY A 353 7.95 3.06 6.06
N ASP A 354 9.26 3.25 5.99
CA ASP A 354 9.87 4.58 5.93
C ASP A 354 10.04 5.11 4.50
N HIS A 355 10.02 4.22 3.50
CA HIS A 355 10.23 4.56 2.10
C HIS A 355 9.03 4.26 1.23
N VAL A 356 8.76 5.14 0.28
CA VAL A 356 7.66 5.03 -0.69
C VAL A 356 8.20 5.22 -2.09
N ILE A 357 7.85 4.31 -2.99
CA ILE A 357 8.09 4.47 -4.43
C ILE A 357 6.78 4.77 -5.15
N VAL A 358 6.88 5.62 -6.14
CA VAL A 358 5.73 6.06 -6.94
C VAL A 358 6.09 5.99 -8.40
N GLY A 359 5.28 5.30 -9.18
CA GLY A 359 5.36 5.26 -10.64
C GLY A 359 4.61 6.39 -11.28
N SER A 360 5.06 6.79 -12.45
CA SER A 360 4.43 7.86 -13.22
C SER A 360 4.28 7.48 -14.69
N TYR A 361 3.21 7.98 -15.30
CA TYR A 361 3.04 7.95 -16.76
C TYR A 361 4.11 8.79 -17.47
N ASP A 362 4.78 9.70 -16.76
CA ASP A 362 5.91 10.50 -17.26
C ASP A 362 7.23 9.72 -17.36
N ARG A 363 7.21 8.40 -17.37
CA ARG A 363 8.39 7.50 -17.48
C ARG A 363 9.35 7.59 -16.30
N ARG A 364 8.86 8.03 -15.13
CA ARG A 364 9.68 8.25 -13.93
C ARG A 364 9.23 7.32 -12.82
N VAL A 365 10.22 6.84 -12.07
CA VAL A 365 10.02 6.22 -10.76
C VAL A 365 10.57 7.18 -9.73
N VAL A 366 9.75 7.58 -8.78
CA VAL A 366 10.07 8.57 -7.76
C VAL A 366 10.16 7.88 -6.41
N TRP A 367 11.25 8.09 -5.73
CA TRP A 367 11.49 7.53 -4.40
C TRP A 367 11.40 8.63 -3.35
N PHE A 368 10.57 8.39 -2.34
CA PHE A 368 10.41 9.26 -1.18
C PHE A 368 10.93 8.57 0.07
N ASP A 369 11.54 9.36 0.92
CA ASP A 369 11.80 9.04 2.32
C ASP A 369 10.78 9.82 3.17
N LEU A 370 9.96 9.09 3.92
CA LEU A 370 8.89 9.70 4.71
C LEU A 370 9.40 10.53 5.87
N ASP A 371 10.56 10.19 6.42
CA ASP A 371 11.11 10.89 7.57
C ASP A 371 11.88 12.16 7.16
N LEU A 372 12.53 12.15 6.00
CA LEU A 372 13.35 13.25 5.52
C LEU A 372 12.52 14.43 5.01
N SER A 373 11.69 14.23 4.00
CA SER A 373 11.02 15.34 3.32
C SER A 373 9.70 14.97 2.64
N SER A 374 8.97 15.98 2.17
CA SER A 374 7.82 15.81 1.27
C SER A 374 8.19 15.87 -0.22
N THR A 375 9.47 16.16 -0.52
CA THR A 375 10.02 16.16 -1.87
C THR A 375 10.73 14.83 -2.15
N PRO A 376 10.88 14.43 -3.43
CA PRO A 376 11.52 13.18 -3.79
C PRO A 376 12.98 13.12 -3.32
N TYR A 377 13.36 12.02 -2.69
CA TYR A 377 14.75 11.70 -2.39
C TYR A 377 15.54 11.42 -3.68
N LYS A 378 14.96 10.59 -4.57
CA LYS A 378 15.57 10.25 -5.85
C LYS A 378 14.49 10.07 -6.92
N THR A 379 14.82 10.47 -8.16
CA THR A 379 14.00 10.24 -9.34
C THR A 379 14.77 9.42 -10.36
N LEU A 380 14.24 8.25 -10.70
CA LEU A 380 14.81 7.31 -11.66
C LEU A 380 14.12 7.47 -13.01
N LYS A 381 14.91 7.51 -14.09
CA LYS A 381 14.44 7.68 -15.47
C LYS A 381 15.07 6.61 -16.35
N PHE A 382 14.68 5.36 -16.18
CA PHE A 382 15.21 4.25 -16.96
C PHE A 382 14.24 3.75 -18.03
N HIS A 383 12.93 3.99 -17.81
CA HIS A 383 11.89 3.58 -18.73
C HIS A 383 11.70 4.56 -19.90
N GLU A 384 11.39 4.01 -21.07
CA GLU A 384 11.10 4.79 -22.26
C GLU A 384 9.61 5.15 -22.39
N LYS A 385 8.73 4.38 -21.74
CA LYS A 385 7.28 4.60 -21.72
C LYS A 385 6.73 4.70 -20.30
N ALA A 386 5.43 4.76 -20.18
CA ALA A 386 4.73 4.92 -18.91
C ALA A 386 5.01 3.74 -17.96
N VAL A 387 5.32 4.04 -16.71
CA VAL A 387 5.45 3.03 -15.66
C VAL A 387 4.05 2.65 -15.19
N ARG A 388 3.71 1.36 -15.24
CA ARG A 388 2.38 0.85 -14.88
C ARG A 388 2.32 0.29 -13.48
N SER A 389 3.33 -0.46 -13.08
CA SER A 389 3.34 -1.13 -11.79
C SER A 389 4.71 -1.04 -11.14
N LEU A 390 4.70 -0.92 -9.83
CA LEU A 390 5.87 -0.93 -8.96
C LEU A 390 5.61 -1.85 -7.80
N GLN A 391 6.63 -2.58 -7.38
CA GLN A 391 6.52 -3.42 -6.19
C GLN A 391 7.88 -3.58 -5.50
N TYR A 392 7.86 -3.48 -4.16
CA TYR A 392 8.97 -3.88 -3.31
C TYR A 392 8.91 -5.36 -3.00
N HIS A 393 10.07 -5.98 -2.93
CA HIS A 393 10.16 -7.33 -2.39
C HIS A 393 10.02 -7.30 -0.86
N ARG A 394 9.23 -8.24 -0.29
CA ARG A 394 8.94 -8.25 1.15
C ARG A 394 10.13 -8.58 2.05
N ARG A 395 11.07 -9.40 1.59
CA ARG A 395 12.20 -9.91 2.39
C ARG A 395 13.56 -9.40 1.93
N TYR A 396 13.75 -9.19 0.64
CA TYR A 396 15.01 -8.76 0.05
C TYR A 396 14.96 -7.29 -0.34
N SER A 397 16.11 -6.64 -0.33
CA SER A 397 16.25 -5.24 -0.75
C SER A 397 16.17 -5.08 -2.28
N LEU A 398 15.06 -5.54 -2.85
CA LEU A 398 14.77 -5.46 -4.28
C LEU A 398 13.47 -4.68 -4.53
N MET A 399 13.44 -3.95 -5.62
CA MET A 399 12.20 -3.42 -6.18
C MET A 399 12.12 -3.72 -7.67
N ALA A 400 10.92 -3.94 -8.15
CA ALA A 400 10.63 -4.12 -9.57
C ALA A 400 9.78 -2.98 -10.10
N SER A 401 10.03 -2.56 -11.33
CA SER A 401 9.20 -1.62 -12.07
C SER A 401 8.86 -2.18 -13.44
N ALA A 402 7.58 -2.13 -13.79
CA ALA A 402 7.08 -2.57 -15.10
C ALA A 402 6.54 -1.38 -15.89
N SER A 403 6.80 -1.35 -17.18
CA SER A 403 6.43 -0.25 -18.07
C SER A 403 5.82 -0.76 -19.38
N ASP A 404 5.12 0.14 -20.05
CA ASP A 404 4.57 -0.08 -21.41
C ASP A 404 5.66 -0.24 -22.50
N ASP A 405 6.94 -0.08 -22.15
CA ASP A 405 8.07 -0.37 -23.04
C ASP A 405 8.33 -1.87 -23.20
N GLY A 406 7.59 -2.72 -22.44
CA GLY A 406 7.74 -4.16 -22.45
C GLY A 406 8.87 -4.67 -21.55
N ASN A 407 9.54 -3.77 -20.82
CA ASN A 407 10.65 -4.11 -19.95
C ASN A 407 10.23 -4.08 -18.47
N ILE A 408 10.80 -5.00 -17.71
CA ILE A 408 10.75 -5.00 -16.26
C ILE A 408 12.17 -4.73 -15.76
N HIS A 409 12.33 -3.61 -15.05
CA HIS A 409 13.58 -3.29 -14.40
C HIS A 409 13.56 -3.72 -12.94
N ILE A 410 14.60 -4.42 -12.51
CA ILE A 410 14.76 -4.84 -11.13
C ILE A 410 15.95 -4.08 -10.56
N PHE A 411 15.72 -3.40 -9.44
CA PHE A 411 16.70 -2.57 -8.77
C PHE A 411 17.05 -3.14 -7.41
N HIS A 412 18.30 -3.02 -7.04
CA HIS A 412 18.73 -3.25 -5.68
C HIS A 412 18.49 -1.98 -4.85
N CYS A 413 17.65 -2.08 -3.83
CA CYS A 413 17.21 -0.97 -2.99
C CYS A 413 17.70 -1.18 -1.55
N MET A 414 18.99 -1.05 -1.32
CA MET A 414 19.52 -1.12 0.04
C MET A 414 19.28 0.21 0.73
N VAL A 415 18.54 0.17 1.82
CA VAL A 415 18.31 1.34 2.68
C VAL A 415 19.27 1.22 3.85
N TYR A 416 20.20 2.14 3.94
CA TYR A 416 21.08 2.27 5.10
C TYR A 416 20.35 3.14 6.12
N LYS A 417 20.16 2.59 7.32
CA LYS A 417 19.67 3.35 8.48
C LYS A 417 20.80 4.08 9.17
#